data_89725fc55e73d440517d89a034b772fc
#
_entry.id   89725fc55e73d440517d89a034b772fc
#
_cell.length_a   1.000
_cell.length_b   1.000
_cell.length_c   1.000
_cell.angle_alpha   90.00
_cell.angle_beta   90.00
_cell.angle_gamma   90.00
#
_symmetry.space_group_name_H-M   'P 1'
#
loop_
_entity.id
_entity.type
_entity.pdbx_description
1 polymer ?
#
loop_
_entity_poly.entity_id
_entity_poly.type
_entity_poly.pdbx_seq_one_letter_code
_entity_poly.pdbx_strand_id
1 'polypeptide(L)'
;TKVDMLLTPKSISLKEVMVRPDPLRQMGDTLSHHLAAFLGKGDVTLEDGLKRLPGVDVSKSGSISYMGKAISQFNIEGLDLLGGKYSLATRNIPADYVTNVEIVRNHHSRKIDKELPSNEVSMNIKLSQKAKFKPFGQEEVGAGYMKDGEDGLQALLGATGMMFTDRLQTIGSLKGGNYKNFAQVDMIDHFGGSGISTPATNLFGGFDGGAPPQGEYLYQRNGMATLNTICKVDSNTTFKVNADYSYHRATHDIEQSTTYLSGDGSYITVGETTSPLSTVHLPKLSINYLRNASKAYLNEKFVLKGVF
;
A
#
# COMPACT_ATOMS: atom_id res chain seq x y z
N THR A 1 56.77 59.94 20.36
CA THR A 1 56.35 58.70 20.95
C THR A 1 55.55 57.91 19.89
N LYS A 2 56.17 56.86 19.33
CA LYS A 2 55.45 55.90 18.45
C LYS A 2 54.82 54.87 19.34
N VAL A 3 53.49 54.67 19.21
CA VAL A 3 52.72 53.60 19.90
C VAL A 3 52.46 52.53 18.84
N ASP A 4 53.07 51.36 18.96
CA ASP A 4 52.78 50.20 18.15
C ASP A 4 51.62 49.43 18.79
N MET A 5 50.47 49.39 18.07
CA MET A 5 49.27 48.64 18.49
C MET A 5 49.23 47.27 17.82
N LEU A 6 49.42 46.22 18.58
CA LEU A 6 49.29 44.84 18.11
C LEU A 6 47.82 44.40 18.19
N LEU A 7 47.17 44.26 17.05
CA LEU A 7 45.79 43.73 16.96
C LEU A 7 45.83 42.22 16.74
N THR A 8 45.36 41.46 17.67
CA THR A 8 45.10 40.00 17.50
C THR A 8 43.72 39.78 16.93
N PRO A 9 43.58 39.13 15.78
CA PRO A 9 42.26 38.84 15.24
C PRO A 9 41.57 37.80 16.14
N LYS A 10 40.42 38.17 16.70
CA LYS A 10 39.57 37.26 17.47
C LYS A 10 38.51 36.71 16.53
N SER A 11 38.64 35.46 16.10
CA SER A 11 37.61 34.77 15.36
C SER A 11 36.46 34.45 16.30
N ILE A 12 35.28 35.00 16.04
CA ILE A 12 34.03 34.64 16.69
C ILE A 12 33.42 33.49 15.86
N SER A 13 33.49 32.28 16.36
CA SER A 13 32.71 31.18 15.76
C SER A 13 31.23 31.45 16.01
N LEU A 14 30.50 31.75 14.95
CA LEU A 14 29.05 31.81 15.01
C LEU A 14 28.52 30.41 15.27
N LYS A 15 27.62 30.28 16.24
CA LYS A 15 26.86 29.03 16.42
C LYS A 15 26.13 28.72 15.11
N GLU A 16 26.28 27.49 14.64
CA GLU A 16 25.57 26.98 13.49
C GLU A 16 24.06 27.22 13.68
N VAL A 17 23.46 28.02 12.82
CA VAL A 17 22.02 28.24 12.81
C VAL A 17 21.39 27.08 12.08
N MET A 18 20.89 26.10 12.83
CA MET A 18 20.15 24.99 12.28
C MET A 18 18.75 25.48 11.87
N VAL A 19 18.59 25.81 10.60
CA VAL A 19 17.27 26.14 10.03
C VAL A 19 16.48 24.83 9.93
N ARG A 20 15.54 24.64 10.84
CA ARG A 20 14.56 23.55 10.73
C ARG A 20 13.46 23.99 9.75
N PRO A 21 13.14 23.19 8.72
CA PRO A 21 12.03 23.49 7.85
C PRO A 21 10.71 23.50 8.67
N ASP A 22 9.77 24.36 8.28
CA ASP A 22 8.46 24.40 8.90
C ASP A 22 7.79 23.04 8.78
N PRO A 23 7.30 22.44 9.88
CA PRO A 23 6.66 21.13 9.86
C PRO A 23 5.45 21.07 8.94
N LEU A 24 4.75 22.20 8.78
CA LEU A 24 3.52 22.32 8.02
C LEU A 24 3.54 23.60 7.20
N ARG A 25 3.34 23.47 5.88
CA ARG A 25 3.24 24.60 4.96
C ARG A 25 1.97 24.48 4.12
N GLN A 26 1.18 25.54 4.07
CA GLN A 26 0.00 25.61 3.22
C GLN A 26 0.26 26.49 2.01
N MET A 27 -0.09 26.01 0.81
CA MET A 27 -0.02 26.75 -0.45
C MET A 27 -1.33 26.53 -1.22
N GLY A 28 -2.26 27.49 -1.13
CA GLY A 28 -3.60 27.31 -1.69
C GLY A 28 -4.31 26.11 -1.10
N ASP A 29 -4.75 25.20 -1.95
CA ASP A 29 -5.42 23.95 -1.55
C ASP A 29 -4.46 22.82 -1.15
N THR A 30 -3.15 23.03 -1.28
CA THR A 30 -2.13 22.05 -0.94
C THR A 30 -1.58 22.30 0.45
N LEU A 31 -1.64 21.28 1.28
CA LEU A 31 -1.05 21.22 2.60
C LEU A 31 0.17 20.28 2.56
N SER A 32 1.36 20.81 2.79
CA SER A 32 2.61 20.07 2.76
C SER A 32 3.13 19.84 4.17
N HIS A 33 3.27 18.57 4.54
CA HIS A 33 3.84 18.14 5.81
C HIS A 33 5.29 17.70 5.58
N HIS A 34 6.24 18.27 6.31
CA HIS A 34 7.61 17.79 6.32
C HIS A 34 7.69 16.53 7.20
N LEU A 35 7.72 15.34 6.58
CA LEU A 35 7.51 14.07 7.27
C LEU A 35 8.46 13.86 8.45
N ALA A 36 9.74 14.19 8.28
CA ALA A 36 10.76 14.01 9.31
C ALA A 36 10.46 14.73 10.65
N ALA A 37 9.64 15.78 10.62
CA ALA A 37 9.23 16.50 11.84
C ALA A 37 8.22 15.74 12.70
N PHE A 38 7.55 14.73 12.13
CA PHE A 38 6.51 13.96 12.79
C PHE A 38 6.93 12.53 13.14
N LEU A 39 8.05 12.03 12.57
CA LEU A 39 8.50 10.66 12.79
C LEU A 39 8.96 10.42 14.24
N GLY A 40 8.54 9.29 14.80
CA GLY A 40 9.03 8.74 16.07
C GLY A 40 10.18 7.75 15.86
N LYS A 41 10.84 7.34 16.96
CA LYS A 41 12.00 6.44 16.92
C LYS A 41 11.73 5.04 16.36
N GLY A 42 10.47 4.60 16.29
CA GLY A 42 10.07 3.27 15.81
C GLY A 42 9.43 3.29 14.43
N ASP A 43 9.29 4.45 13.81
CA ASP A 43 8.63 4.57 12.52
C ASP A 43 9.62 4.24 11.39
N VAL A 44 9.37 3.15 10.68
CA VAL A 44 10.27 2.60 9.65
C VAL A 44 9.73 2.86 8.26
N THR A 45 8.42 2.72 8.08
CA THR A 45 7.75 2.80 6.78
C THR A 45 7.03 4.13 6.59
N LEU A 46 6.72 4.46 5.33
CA LEU A 46 5.87 5.60 5.01
C LEU A 46 4.51 5.49 5.72
N GLU A 47 3.93 4.28 5.82
CA GLU A 47 2.66 4.06 6.52
C GLU A 47 2.74 4.49 7.99
N ASP A 48 3.84 4.18 8.69
CA ASP A 48 4.04 4.62 10.07
C ASP A 48 4.09 6.15 10.17
N GLY A 49 4.82 6.77 9.24
CA GLY A 49 4.88 8.23 9.17
C GLY A 49 3.54 8.88 8.88
N LEU A 50 2.74 8.32 7.97
CA LEU A 50 1.39 8.82 7.65
C LEU A 50 0.47 8.80 8.87
N LYS A 51 0.53 7.76 9.71
CA LYS A 51 -0.25 7.66 10.96
C LYS A 51 0.06 8.77 11.98
N ARG A 52 1.20 9.47 11.82
CA ARG A 52 1.62 10.58 12.69
C ARG A 52 1.15 11.94 12.20
N LEU A 53 0.74 12.04 10.93
CA LEU A 53 0.37 13.32 10.35
C LEU A 53 -0.99 13.80 10.88
N PRO A 54 -1.12 15.08 11.25
CA PRO A 54 -2.38 15.63 11.73
C PRO A 54 -3.47 15.55 10.65
N GLY A 55 -4.62 14.99 11.03
CA GLY A 55 -5.78 14.82 10.18
C GLY A 55 -5.71 13.66 9.18
N VAL A 56 -4.62 12.91 9.15
CA VAL A 56 -4.49 11.69 8.36
C VAL A 56 -4.81 10.47 9.22
N ASP A 57 -5.70 9.63 8.73
CA ASP A 57 -6.03 8.34 9.32
C ASP A 57 -5.67 7.23 8.35
N VAL A 58 -5.02 6.19 8.87
CA VAL A 58 -4.68 4.98 8.11
C VAL A 58 -5.33 3.78 8.80
N SER A 59 -6.24 3.13 8.11
CA SER A 59 -6.95 1.95 8.63
C SER A 59 -6.05 0.72 8.73
N LYS A 60 -6.50 -0.33 9.40
CA LYS A 60 -5.80 -1.62 9.46
C LYS A 60 -5.57 -2.25 8.08
N SER A 61 -6.47 -2.03 7.13
CA SER A 61 -6.32 -2.48 5.74
C SER A 61 -5.35 -1.64 4.92
N GLY A 62 -4.89 -0.49 5.43
CA GLY A 62 -4.02 0.45 4.73
C GLY A 62 -4.78 1.56 3.98
N SER A 63 -6.12 1.63 4.11
CA SER A 63 -6.90 2.72 3.51
C SER A 63 -6.59 4.05 4.20
N ILE A 64 -6.32 5.08 3.40
CA ILE A 64 -5.94 6.41 3.87
C ILE A 64 -7.12 7.35 3.73
N SER A 65 -7.36 8.13 4.78
CA SER A 65 -8.31 9.25 4.77
C SER A 65 -7.68 10.51 5.36
N TYR A 66 -8.18 11.67 4.94
CA TYR A 66 -7.80 12.96 5.49
C TYR A 66 -9.05 13.69 5.98
N MET A 67 -9.07 14.06 7.26
CA MET A 67 -10.22 14.70 7.93
C MET A 67 -11.52 13.93 7.68
N GLY A 68 -11.48 12.60 7.77
CA GLY A 68 -12.61 11.69 7.55
C GLY A 68 -12.99 11.45 6.08
N LYS A 69 -12.31 12.05 5.11
CA LYS A 69 -12.52 11.83 3.68
C LYS A 69 -11.49 10.86 3.13
N ALA A 70 -11.91 9.77 2.51
CA ALA A 70 -11.01 8.87 1.81
C ALA A 70 -10.30 9.62 0.67
N ILE A 71 -9.01 9.33 0.48
CA ILE A 71 -8.28 9.90 -0.66
C ILE A 71 -8.77 9.27 -1.97
N SER A 72 -8.89 10.08 -3.02
CA SER A 72 -9.29 9.63 -4.37
C SER A 72 -8.10 9.32 -5.28
N GLN A 73 -6.90 9.78 -4.91
CA GLN A 73 -5.69 9.55 -5.68
C GLN A 73 -4.46 9.56 -4.78
N PHE A 74 -3.51 8.65 -5.08
CA PHE A 74 -2.22 8.55 -4.39
C PHE A 74 -1.09 8.65 -5.42
N ASN A 75 -0.28 9.67 -5.30
CA ASN A 75 0.81 9.95 -6.22
C ASN A 75 2.18 9.84 -5.52
N ILE A 76 3.18 9.42 -6.27
CA ILE A 76 4.59 9.51 -5.90
C ILE A 76 5.26 10.41 -6.93
N GLU A 77 5.87 11.52 -6.48
CA GLU A 77 6.45 12.55 -7.35
C GLU A 77 5.48 13.01 -8.46
N GLY A 78 4.18 13.08 -8.13
CA GLY A 78 3.13 13.54 -9.05
C GLY A 78 2.63 12.50 -10.04
N LEU A 79 3.06 11.24 -9.96
CA LEU A 79 2.61 10.16 -10.83
C LEU A 79 1.81 9.11 -10.04
N ASP A 80 0.67 8.71 -10.57
CA ASP A 80 -0.17 7.65 -10.04
C ASP A 80 0.31 6.28 -10.55
N LEU A 81 1.34 5.73 -9.91
CA LEU A 81 1.93 4.44 -10.27
C LEU A 81 1.00 3.26 -9.95
N LEU A 82 0.39 3.26 -8.77
CA LEU A 82 -0.28 2.08 -8.19
C LEU A 82 -1.81 2.14 -8.25
N GLY A 83 -2.38 3.34 -8.51
CA GLY A 83 -3.82 3.55 -8.33
C GLY A 83 -4.23 3.26 -6.89
N GLY A 84 -5.34 2.54 -6.70
CA GLY A 84 -5.82 2.17 -5.37
C GLY A 84 -4.94 1.17 -4.60
N LYS A 85 -3.94 0.53 -5.22
CA LYS A 85 -3.02 -0.42 -4.58
C LYS A 85 -1.84 0.25 -3.86
N TYR A 86 -2.02 1.45 -3.38
CA TYR A 86 -0.96 2.26 -2.77
C TYR A 86 -0.39 1.67 -1.47
N SER A 87 -1.06 0.70 -0.84
CA SER A 87 -0.52 -0.02 0.32
C SER A 87 0.82 -0.69 0.03
N LEU A 88 1.05 -1.14 -1.22
CA LEU A 88 2.34 -1.65 -1.65
C LEU A 88 3.46 -0.61 -1.49
N ALA A 89 3.19 0.67 -1.77
CA ALA A 89 4.16 1.74 -1.59
C ALA A 89 4.28 2.16 -0.13
N THR A 90 3.16 2.38 0.58
CA THR A 90 3.20 2.92 1.94
C THR A 90 3.88 1.99 2.93
N ARG A 91 3.83 0.68 2.71
CA ARG A 91 4.44 -0.34 3.56
C ARG A 91 5.89 -0.67 3.20
N ASN A 92 6.34 -0.33 2.00
CA ASN A 92 7.66 -0.70 1.51
C ASN A 92 8.59 0.50 1.26
N ILE A 93 8.10 1.74 1.24
CA ILE A 93 8.95 2.94 1.15
C ILE A 93 9.42 3.29 2.57
N PRO A 94 10.75 3.36 2.81
CA PRO A 94 11.29 3.82 4.09
C PRO A 94 10.87 5.27 4.39
N ALA A 95 10.48 5.54 5.63
CA ALA A 95 9.99 6.86 6.04
C ALA A 95 11.04 7.97 5.85
N ASP A 96 12.33 7.67 6.04
CA ASP A 96 13.45 8.60 5.87
C ASP A 96 13.78 8.91 4.39
N TYR A 97 13.17 8.17 3.46
CA TYR A 97 13.25 8.44 2.01
C TYR A 97 12.19 9.43 1.54
N VAL A 98 11.26 9.81 2.42
CA VAL A 98 10.21 10.78 2.13
C VAL A 98 10.57 12.12 2.76
N THR A 99 10.53 13.18 1.96
CA THR A 99 10.74 14.55 2.44
C THR A 99 9.43 15.16 2.89
N ASN A 100 8.44 15.18 2.00
CA ASN A 100 7.14 15.81 2.27
C ASN A 100 6.00 14.91 1.84
N VAL A 101 4.89 15.03 2.57
CA VAL A 101 3.59 14.50 2.19
C VAL A 101 2.69 15.70 1.88
N GLU A 102 2.27 15.80 0.64
CA GLU A 102 1.38 16.86 0.16
C GLU A 102 -0.05 16.34 0.11
N ILE A 103 -0.96 17.02 0.77
CA ILE A 103 -2.40 16.74 0.74
C ILE A 103 -3.05 17.85 -0.06
N VAL A 104 -3.65 17.50 -1.19
CA VAL A 104 -4.34 18.41 -2.09
C VAL A 104 -5.84 18.29 -1.87
N ARG A 105 -6.44 19.34 -1.31
CA ARG A 105 -7.89 19.47 -1.17
C ARG A 105 -8.48 19.99 -2.47
N ASN A 106 -9.76 19.73 -2.71
CA ASN A 106 -10.44 20.11 -3.95
C ASN A 106 -9.70 19.58 -5.19
N HIS A 107 -9.22 18.34 -5.08
CA HIS A 107 -8.47 17.69 -6.16
C HIS A 107 -9.37 17.43 -7.37
N HIS A 108 -8.78 17.54 -8.57
CA HIS A 108 -9.43 17.18 -9.83
C HIS A 108 -8.59 16.14 -10.55
N SER A 109 -9.10 14.93 -10.66
CA SER A 109 -8.42 13.82 -11.37
C SER A 109 -8.22 14.15 -12.85
N ARG A 110 -9.09 14.98 -13.44
CA ARG A 110 -8.99 15.45 -14.82
C ARG A 110 -8.71 16.95 -14.84
N LYS A 111 -7.66 17.36 -15.56
CA LYS A 111 -7.27 18.77 -15.70
C LYS A 111 -8.34 19.63 -16.38
N ILE A 112 -9.19 19.01 -17.22
CA ILE A 112 -10.28 19.71 -17.89
C ILE A 112 -11.36 20.19 -16.93
N ASP A 113 -11.50 19.54 -15.77
CA ASP A 113 -12.51 19.84 -14.75
C ASP A 113 -12.03 20.85 -13.70
N LYS A 114 -10.85 21.44 -13.88
CA LYS A 114 -10.20 22.29 -12.87
C LYS A 114 -11.03 23.46 -12.37
N GLU A 115 -11.95 23.97 -13.20
CA GLU A 115 -12.82 25.10 -12.84
C GLU A 115 -14.14 24.67 -12.15
N LEU A 116 -14.40 23.37 -12.10
CA LEU A 116 -15.58 22.83 -11.43
C LEU A 116 -15.31 22.69 -9.92
N PRO A 117 -16.32 22.81 -9.05
CA PRO A 117 -16.12 22.53 -7.64
C PRO A 117 -15.80 21.05 -7.43
N SER A 118 -14.81 20.76 -6.60
CA SER A 118 -14.45 19.40 -6.21
C SER A 118 -14.39 19.27 -4.70
N ASN A 119 -14.73 18.10 -4.20
CA ASN A 119 -14.61 17.74 -2.79
C ASN A 119 -13.64 16.58 -2.58
N GLU A 120 -12.91 16.19 -3.62
CA GLU A 120 -11.93 15.13 -3.58
C GLU A 120 -10.64 15.55 -2.88
N VAL A 121 -9.98 14.58 -2.28
CA VAL A 121 -8.67 14.77 -1.64
C VAL A 121 -7.68 13.83 -2.29
N SER A 122 -6.53 14.35 -2.68
CA SER A 122 -5.43 13.51 -3.14
C SER A 122 -4.20 13.66 -2.25
N MET A 123 -3.35 12.64 -2.27
CA MET A 123 -2.08 12.62 -1.56
C MET A 123 -0.93 12.46 -2.54
N ASN A 124 0.13 13.24 -2.36
CA ASN A 124 1.34 13.17 -3.17
C ASN A 124 2.57 13.05 -2.28
N ILE A 125 3.35 12.03 -2.51
CA ILE A 125 4.57 11.74 -1.76
C ILE A 125 5.76 12.36 -2.47
N LYS A 126 6.52 13.21 -1.78
CA LYS A 126 7.77 13.79 -2.25
C LYS A 126 8.94 13.04 -1.66
N LEU A 127 9.77 12.49 -2.52
CA LEU A 127 10.93 11.71 -2.13
C LEU A 127 12.16 12.59 -1.89
N SER A 128 13.03 12.13 -1.01
CA SER A 128 14.33 12.73 -0.78
C SER A 128 15.28 12.44 -1.94
N GLN A 129 16.36 13.22 -2.05
CA GLN A 129 17.40 12.96 -3.07
C GLN A 129 18.06 11.58 -2.91
N LYS A 130 18.01 10.98 -1.72
CA LYS A 130 18.51 9.62 -1.48
C LYS A 130 17.73 8.56 -2.27
N ALA A 131 16.41 8.76 -2.41
CA ALA A 131 15.50 7.82 -3.07
C ALA A 131 15.33 8.09 -4.57
N LYS A 132 15.68 9.30 -5.04
CA LYS A 132 15.56 9.65 -6.46
C LYS A 132 16.71 9.09 -7.27
N PHE A 133 16.40 8.57 -8.46
CA PHE A 133 17.37 8.06 -9.45
C PHE A 133 18.23 6.87 -9.01
N LYS A 134 17.94 6.27 -7.85
CA LYS A 134 18.65 5.09 -7.35
C LYS A 134 17.64 3.97 -7.09
N PRO A 135 17.96 2.73 -7.47
CA PRO A 135 17.17 1.59 -7.03
C PRO A 135 17.39 1.37 -5.53
N PHE A 136 16.33 1.04 -4.84
CA PHE A 136 16.36 0.61 -3.44
C PHE A 136 15.29 -0.45 -3.22
N GLY A 137 15.35 -1.14 -2.12
CA GLY A 137 14.42 -2.21 -1.84
C GLY A 137 14.32 -2.52 -0.36
N GLN A 138 13.38 -3.39 -0.07
CA GLN A 138 13.13 -3.93 1.26
C GLN A 138 13.00 -5.43 1.16
N GLU A 139 13.60 -6.14 2.08
CA GLU A 139 13.48 -7.57 2.26
C GLU A 139 12.73 -7.84 3.57
N GLU A 140 11.86 -8.84 3.56
CA GLU A 140 11.08 -9.28 4.70
C GLU A 140 11.30 -10.77 4.87
N VAL A 141 11.84 -11.20 6.00
CA VAL A 141 12.04 -12.60 6.34
C VAL A 141 11.45 -12.83 7.73
N GLY A 142 10.62 -13.85 7.84
CA GLY A 142 10.04 -14.24 9.12
C GLY A 142 9.99 -15.76 9.25
N ALA A 143 10.20 -16.24 10.46
CA ALA A 143 10.01 -17.61 10.85
C ALA A 143 9.39 -17.69 12.24
N GLY A 144 8.51 -18.64 12.44
CA GLY A 144 7.85 -18.88 13.72
C GLY A 144 7.43 -20.34 13.83
N TYR A 145 6.97 -20.72 15.01
CA TYR A 145 6.41 -22.04 15.26
C TYR A 145 5.08 -21.92 15.98
N MET A 146 4.05 -22.57 15.45
CA MET A 146 2.73 -22.65 16.06
C MET A 146 2.50 -24.06 16.56
N LYS A 147 2.08 -24.20 17.83
CA LYS A 147 2.02 -25.51 18.52
C LYS A 147 0.83 -26.36 18.09
N ASP A 148 -0.23 -25.76 17.61
CA ASP A 148 -1.52 -26.39 17.37
C ASP A 148 -1.92 -26.49 15.89
N GLY A 149 -0.94 -26.49 14.95
CA GLY A 149 -1.19 -26.57 13.52
C GLY A 149 -0.57 -27.81 12.87
N GLU A 150 -1.16 -28.31 11.77
CA GLU A 150 -0.60 -29.43 11.00
C GLU A 150 0.84 -29.20 10.54
N ASP A 151 1.21 -27.92 10.30
CA ASP A 151 2.56 -27.52 9.84
C ASP A 151 3.27 -26.64 10.85
N GLY A 152 3.31 -26.91 12.10
CA GLY A 152 3.94 -26.15 13.19
C GLY A 152 4.93 -25.01 12.84
N LEU A 153 5.60 -25.08 11.69
CA LEU A 153 6.55 -24.10 11.17
C LEU A 153 5.83 -23.03 10.32
N GLN A 154 5.95 -21.79 10.74
CA GLN A 154 5.51 -20.60 10.01
C GLN A 154 6.71 -19.95 9.34
N ALA A 155 6.60 -19.59 8.07
CA ALA A 155 7.65 -18.91 7.35
C ALA A 155 7.07 -17.85 6.40
N LEU A 156 7.79 -16.76 6.23
CA LEU A 156 7.55 -15.76 5.20
C LEU A 156 8.86 -15.30 4.59
N LEU A 157 8.82 -15.02 3.30
CA LEU A 157 9.90 -14.43 2.54
C LEU A 157 9.32 -13.39 1.59
N GLY A 158 9.91 -12.21 1.58
CA GLY A 158 9.49 -11.13 0.70
C GLY A 158 10.66 -10.29 0.24
N ALA A 159 10.58 -9.81 -1.00
CA ALA A 159 11.48 -8.82 -1.54
C ALA A 159 10.69 -7.82 -2.37
N THR A 160 10.94 -6.53 -2.16
CA THR A 160 10.34 -5.44 -2.91
C THR A 160 11.44 -4.51 -3.40
N GLY A 161 11.52 -4.32 -4.71
CA GLY A 161 12.47 -3.40 -5.34
C GLY A 161 11.75 -2.19 -5.93
N MET A 162 12.34 -1.02 -5.82
CA MET A 162 11.74 0.25 -6.24
C MET A 162 12.76 1.16 -6.91
N MET A 163 12.30 1.91 -7.90
CA MET A 163 13.07 2.97 -8.54
C MET A 163 12.14 4.10 -8.96
N PHE A 164 12.49 5.31 -8.61
CA PHE A 164 11.73 6.51 -8.92
C PHE A 164 12.62 7.54 -9.61
N THR A 165 12.24 7.87 -10.84
CA THR A 165 12.83 8.98 -11.59
C THR A 165 11.72 9.94 -12.00
N ASP A 166 12.07 11.08 -12.58
CA ASP A 166 11.08 12.07 -13.03
C ASP A 166 10.19 11.57 -14.19
N ARG A 167 10.66 10.56 -14.94
CA ARG A 167 9.97 10.02 -16.11
C ARG A 167 9.56 8.57 -15.99
N LEU A 168 10.28 7.80 -15.21
CA LEU A 168 10.04 6.36 -15.04
C LEU A 168 9.98 6.03 -13.57
N GLN A 169 8.91 5.39 -13.16
CA GLN A 169 8.79 4.83 -11.81
C GLN A 169 8.42 3.36 -11.91
N THR A 170 9.03 2.56 -11.06
CA THR A 170 8.73 1.12 -11.00
C THR A 170 8.77 0.62 -9.56
N ILE A 171 7.85 -0.28 -9.24
CA ILE A 171 7.82 -1.08 -8.01
C ILE A 171 7.55 -2.51 -8.40
N GLY A 172 8.47 -3.40 -8.05
CA GLY A 172 8.30 -4.85 -8.17
C GLY A 172 8.36 -5.50 -6.80
N SER A 173 7.49 -6.48 -6.55
CA SER A 173 7.48 -7.23 -5.30
C SER A 173 7.24 -8.71 -5.54
N LEU A 174 7.98 -9.55 -4.82
CA LEU A 174 7.81 -10.99 -4.76
C LEU A 174 7.73 -11.39 -3.30
N LYS A 175 6.61 -11.97 -2.88
CA LYS A 175 6.41 -12.39 -1.48
C LYS A 175 5.72 -13.74 -1.43
N GLY A 176 6.04 -14.54 -0.43
CA GLY A 176 5.43 -15.85 -0.22
C GLY A 176 5.58 -16.34 1.22
N GLY A 177 4.72 -17.27 1.60
CA GLY A 177 4.74 -17.86 2.92
C GLY A 177 3.44 -18.53 3.31
N ASN A 178 3.39 -19.02 4.55
CA ASN A 178 2.22 -19.68 5.13
C ASN A 178 1.63 -18.95 6.35
N TYR A 179 2.16 -17.76 6.68
CA TYR A 179 1.73 -16.98 7.84
C TYR A 179 0.75 -15.87 7.49
N LYS A 180 0.88 -15.23 6.31
CA LYS A 180 0.15 -14.01 5.96
C LYS A 180 -0.27 -14.06 4.49
N ASN A 181 -1.47 -13.59 4.19
CA ASN A 181 -1.90 -13.39 2.80
C ASN A 181 -1.42 -12.03 2.28
N PHE A 182 -0.28 -12.01 1.60
CA PHE A 182 0.32 -10.78 1.08
C PHE A 182 -0.56 -10.05 0.06
N ALA A 183 -1.28 -10.80 -0.78
CA ALA A 183 -2.16 -10.19 -1.77
C ALA A 183 -3.31 -9.41 -1.13
N GLN A 184 -3.87 -9.93 -0.03
CA GLN A 184 -4.90 -9.24 0.75
C GLN A 184 -4.39 -8.01 1.50
N VAL A 185 -3.09 -7.89 1.67
CA VAL A 185 -2.48 -6.80 2.44
C VAL A 185 -1.93 -5.71 1.52
N ASP A 186 -1.19 -6.10 0.49
CA ASP A 186 -0.41 -5.18 -0.34
C ASP A 186 -1.11 -4.83 -1.66
N MET A 187 -2.07 -5.66 -2.13
CA MET A 187 -2.71 -5.51 -3.43
C MET A 187 -4.19 -5.11 -3.34
N ILE A 188 -4.67 -4.71 -2.16
CA ILE A 188 -6.02 -4.16 -1.99
C ILE A 188 -6.16 -2.88 -2.82
N ASP A 189 -7.23 -2.78 -3.60
CA ASP A 189 -7.60 -1.56 -4.31
C ASP A 189 -8.55 -0.74 -3.44
N HIS A 190 -8.03 0.31 -2.82
CA HIS A 190 -8.77 1.18 -1.91
C HIS A 190 -9.68 2.20 -2.61
N PHE A 191 -9.61 2.31 -3.95
CA PHE A 191 -10.47 3.23 -4.72
C PHE A 191 -11.72 2.53 -5.28
N GLY A 192 -11.97 1.26 -4.89
CA GLY A 192 -13.13 0.50 -5.35
C GLY A 192 -13.07 0.11 -6.83
N GLY A 193 -11.97 0.41 -7.51
CA GLY A 193 -11.65 -0.21 -8.79
C GLY A 193 -11.42 -1.69 -8.58
N SER A 194 -11.69 -2.51 -9.59
CA SER A 194 -11.52 -3.96 -9.57
C SER A 194 -10.15 -4.41 -9.02
N GLY A 195 -9.91 -4.18 -7.74
CA GLY A 195 -8.88 -4.82 -6.95
C GLY A 195 -9.00 -6.32 -7.14
N ILE A 196 -8.03 -7.07 -6.72
CA ILE A 196 -8.23 -8.47 -6.44
C ILE A 196 -9.17 -8.47 -5.21
N SER A 197 -10.48 -8.24 -5.43
CA SER A 197 -11.49 -8.71 -4.51
C SER A 197 -11.26 -10.21 -4.50
N THR A 198 -10.72 -10.69 -3.41
CA THR A 198 -10.38 -12.09 -3.25
C THR A 198 -11.61 -12.91 -3.59
N PRO A 199 -11.57 -13.73 -4.65
CA PRO A 199 -12.61 -14.70 -4.88
C PRO A 199 -12.76 -15.68 -3.70
N ALA A 200 -11.73 -15.71 -2.81
CA ALA A 200 -11.71 -16.56 -1.64
C ALA A 200 -12.96 -16.38 -0.73
N THR A 201 -13.50 -15.18 -0.58
CA THR A 201 -14.73 -14.99 0.17
C THR A 201 -15.98 -15.47 -0.59
N ASN A 202 -15.93 -15.53 -1.93
CA ASN A 202 -17.07 -15.98 -2.74
C ASN A 202 -16.93 -17.43 -3.21
N LEU A 203 -15.73 -18.01 -3.22
CA LEU A 203 -15.53 -19.41 -3.56
C LEU A 203 -16.10 -20.36 -2.49
N PHE A 204 -16.18 -19.91 -1.25
CA PHE A 204 -16.80 -20.66 -0.15
C PHE A 204 -18.30 -20.33 0.05
N GLY A 205 -18.86 -19.42 -0.72
CA GLY A 205 -20.28 -19.01 -0.67
C GLY A 205 -21.29 -20.04 -1.15
N GLY A 206 -20.88 -21.28 -1.38
CA GLY A 206 -21.75 -22.42 -1.66
C GLY A 206 -21.98 -23.34 -0.45
N PHE A 207 -21.35 -23.06 0.67
CA PHE A 207 -21.59 -23.77 1.93
C PHE A 207 -22.46 -22.89 2.82
N ASP A 208 -23.60 -23.41 3.27
CA ASP A 208 -24.55 -22.76 4.18
C ASP A 208 -23.96 -22.43 5.59
N GLY A 209 -22.67 -22.49 5.74
CA GLY A 209 -21.92 -22.29 6.98
C GLY A 209 -21.27 -20.91 7.18
N GLY A 210 -21.63 -19.88 6.38
CA GLY A 210 -21.05 -18.55 6.53
C GLY A 210 -19.67 -18.39 5.83
N ALA A 211 -19.22 -17.15 5.65
CA ALA A 211 -17.89 -16.87 5.13
C ALA A 211 -16.84 -17.50 6.07
N PRO A 212 -15.80 -18.19 5.53
CA PRO A 212 -14.76 -18.74 6.37
C PRO A 212 -14.14 -17.63 7.22
N PRO A 213 -13.78 -17.90 8.47
CA PRO A 213 -13.16 -16.92 9.34
C PRO A 213 -11.92 -16.39 8.65
N GLN A 214 -11.87 -15.06 8.46
CA GLN A 214 -10.69 -14.41 7.93
C GLN A 214 -9.65 -14.38 9.06
N GLY A 215 -8.49 -14.99 8.85
CA GLY A 215 -7.37 -14.82 9.75
C GLY A 215 -6.66 -16.11 10.18
N GLU A 216 -6.24 -16.13 11.40
CA GLU A 216 -5.21 -16.98 12.02
C GLU A 216 -5.54 -18.49 12.05
N TYR A 217 -6.76 -18.88 11.69
CA TYR A 217 -7.25 -20.27 11.78
C TYR A 217 -7.20 -21.05 10.46
N LEU A 218 -6.69 -20.43 9.39
CA LEU A 218 -6.59 -21.07 8.08
C LEU A 218 -5.17 -21.60 7.86
N TYR A 219 -5.06 -22.87 7.57
CA TYR A 219 -3.81 -23.42 7.00
C TYR A 219 -3.67 -22.88 5.57
N GLN A 220 -2.75 -21.94 5.39
CA GLN A 220 -2.63 -21.25 4.11
C GLN A 220 -1.21 -21.24 3.60
N ARG A 221 -1.09 -21.31 2.28
CA ARG A 221 0.15 -21.03 1.56
C ARG A 221 -0.15 -19.98 0.51
N ASN A 222 0.59 -18.90 0.54
CA ASN A 222 0.34 -17.74 -0.30
C ASN A 222 1.61 -17.32 -1.01
N GLY A 223 1.42 -16.82 -2.22
CA GLY A 223 2.47 -16.18 -2.98
C GLY A 223 1.91 -15.03 -3.79
N MET A 224 2.71 -13.98 -3.94
CA MET A 224 2.39 -12.87 -4.84
C MET A 224 3.63 -12.42 -5.59
N ALA A 225 3.43 -12.05 -6.84
CA ALA A 225 4.40 -11.35 -7.65
C ALA A 225 3.71 -10.14 -8.30
N THR A 226 4.32 -8.97 -8.25
CA THR A 226 3.77 -7.78 -8.89
C THR A 226 4.87 -6.92 -9.49
N LEU A 227 4.59 -6.36 -10.66
CA LEU A 227 5.43 -5.37 -11.32
C LEU A 227 4.54 -4.22 -11.77
N ASN A 228 4.80 -3.05 -11.24
CA ASN A 228 4.07 -1.84 -11.57
C ASN A 228 5.05 -0.81 -12.11
N THR A 229 4.80 -0.33 -13.32
CA THR A 229 5.66 0.63 -14.00
C THR A 229 4.81 1.73 -14.62
N ILE A 230 5.24 2.98 -14.45
CA ILE A 230 4.67 4.13 -15.12
C ILE A 230 5.76 4.94 -15.81
N CYS A 231 5.52 5.27 -17.06
CA CYS A 231 6.39 6.13 -17.85
C CYS A 231 5.66 7.42 -18.22
N LYS A 232 6.26 8.56 -17.89
CA LYS A 232 5.82 9.88 -18.31
C LYS A 232 6.39 10.19 -19.69
N VAL A 233 5.54 10.12 -20.72
CA VAL A 233 5.92 10.40 -22.11
C VAL A 233 6.16 11.90 -22.30
N ASP A 234 5.21 12.73 -21.84
CA ASP A 234 5.28 14.18 -21.81
C ASP A 234 4.57 14.75 -20.55
N SER A 235 4.43 16.07 -20.45
CA SER A 235 3.80 16.74 -19.29
C SER A 235 2.33 16.36 -19.05
N ASN A 236 1.66 15.81 -20.06
CA ASN A 236 0.24 15.48 -20.02
C ASN A 236 -0.06 14.01 -20.31
N THR A 237 0.95 13.23 -20.74
CA THR A 237 0.76 11.86 -21.20
C THR A 237 1.58 10.88 -20.37
N THR A 238 0.93 9.85 -19.87
CA THR A 238 1.56 8.74 -19.15
C THR A 238 1.14 7.40 -19.73
N PHE A 239 2.05 6.45 -19.66
CA PHE A 239 1.82 5.05 -19.99
C PHE A 239 2.13 4.20 -18.77
N LYS A 240 1.17 3.39 -18.31
CA LYS A 240 1.27 2.58 -17.11
C LYS A 240 1.01 1.11 -17.40
N VAL A 241 1.85 0.25 -16.87
CA VAL A 241 1.70 -1.21 -16.92
C VAL A 241 1.73 -1.75 -15.50
N ASN A 242 0.73 -2.56 -15.16
CA ASN A 242 0.67 -3.27 -13.89
C ASN A 242 0.46 -4.75 -14.21
N ALA A 243 1.40 -5.60 -13.83
CA ALA A 243 1.32 -7.04 -13.92
C ALA A 243 1.31 -7.62 -12.51
N ASP A 244 0.27 -8.35 -12.19
CA ASP A 244 0.02 -8.90 -10.87
C ASP A 244 -0.24 -10.41 -11.00
N TYR A 245 0.30 -11.18 -10.08
CA TYR A 245 -0.02 -12.58 -9.91
C TYR A 245 -0.16 -12.87 -8.43
N SER A 246 -1.21 -13.56 -8.04
CA SER A 246 -1.33 -14.11 -6.70
C SER A 246 -1.72 -15.58 -6.74
N TYR A 247 -1.13 -16.32 -5.81
CA TYR A 247 -1.41 -17.70 -5.53
C TYR A 247 -1.92 -17.80 -4.11
N HIS A 248 -3.01 -18.52 -3.93
CA HIS A 248 -3.57 -18.79 -2.62
C HIS A 248 -4.01 -20.25 -2.54
N ARG A 249 -3.53 -20.95 -1.54
CA ARG A 249 -3.98 -22.31 -1.19
C ARG A 249 -4.35 -22.28 0.28
N ALA A 250 -5.58 -22.69 0.60
CA ALA A 250 -6.08 -22.74 1.96
C ALA A 250 -6.89 -24.01 2.19
N THR A 251 -6.79 -24.54 3.39
CA THR A 251 -7.67 -25.58 3.92
C THR A 251 -8.08 -25.19 5.33
N HIS A 252 -9.23 -25.66 5.75
CA HIS A 252 -9.71 -25.54 7.12
C HIS A 252 -10.58 -26.74 7.44
N ASP A 253 -10.59 -27.15 8.69
CA ASP A 253 -11.43 -28.23 9.15
C ASP A 253 -12.75 -27.65 9.69
N ILE A 254 -13.85 -28.17 9.20
CA ILE A 254 -15.20 -27.84 9.64
C ILE A 254 -15.77 -29.06 10.34
N GLU A 255 -16.03 -28.95 11.63
CA GLU A 255 -16.73 -29.97 12.39
C GLU A 255 -18.18 -29.51 12.61
N GLN A 256 -19.11 -30.28 12.10
CA GLN A 256 -20.53 -30.04 12.31
C GLN A 256 -21.14 -31.24 13.05
N SER A 257 -21.87 -30.94 14.12
CA SER A 257 -22.61 -31.95 14.90
C SER A 257 -24.09 -31.63 14.88
N THR A 258 -24.92 -32.56 14.43
CA THR A 258 -26.35 -32.44 14.42
C THR A 258 -26.96 -33.51 15.29
N THR A 259 -27.77 -33.11 16.28
CA THR A 259 -28.44 -34.04 17.19
C THR A 259 -29.92 -34.09 16.85
N TYR A 260 -30.41 -35.30 16.58
CA TYR A 260 -31.81 -35.61 16.29
C TYR A 260 -32.45 -36.27 17.51
N LEU A 261 -33.69 -35.86 17.82
CA LEU A 261 -34.51 -36.58 18.77
C LEU A 261 -35.27 -37.68 18.01
N SER A 262 -35.05 -38.92 18.41
CA SER A 262 -35.78 -40.09 17.87
C SER A 262 -37.16 -40.20 18.48
N GLY A 263 -38.09 -40.86 17.77
CA GLY A 263 -39.47 -41.02 18.22
C GLY A 263 -39.63 -41.86 19.49
N ASP A 264 -38.60 -42.59 19.92
CA ASP A 264 -38.50 -43.32 21.17
C ASP A 264 -37.95 -42.51 22.36
N GLY A 265 -37.64 -41.22 22.14
CA GLY A 265 -37.06 -40.31 23.12
C GLY A 265 -35.54 -40.41 23.24
N SER A 266 -34.85 -41.18 22.41
CA SER A 266 -33.40 -41.25 22.34
C SER A 266 -32.82 -40.09 21.46
N TYR A 267 -31.57 -39.75 21.66
CA TYR A 267 -30.85 -38.76 20.83
C TYR A 267 -29.88 -39.47 19.91
N ILE A 268 -29.90 -39.12 18.63
CA ILE A 268 -28.91 -39.53 17.64
C ILE A 268 -28.08 -38.31 17.27
N THR A 269 -26.80 -38.37 17.55
CA THR A 269 -25.86 -37.31 17.17
C THR A 269 -25.03 -37.76 15.97
N VAL A 270 -25.11 -37.00 14.89
CA VAL A 270 -24.32 -37.22 13.68
C VAL A 270 -23.24 -36.13 13.65
N GLY A 271 -21.98 -36.57 13.67
CA GLY A 271 -20.82 -35.70 13.48
C GLY A 271 -20.32 -35.79 12.02
N GLU A 272 -20.07 -34.65 11.43
CA GLU A 272 -19.48 -34.53 10.10
C GLU A 272 -18.24 -33.66 10.18
N THR A 273 -17.13 -34.14 9.65
CA THR A 273 -15.89 -33.38 9.51
C THR A 273 -15.59 -33.18 8.04
N THR A 274 -15.45 -31.94 7.62
CA THR A 274 -15.16 -31.57 6.24
C THR A 274 -13.91 -30.70 6.19
N SER A 275 -12.94 -31.08 5.33
CA SER A 275 -11.67 -30.37 5.17
C SER A 275 -11.53 -29.86 3.72
N PRO A 276 -12.23 -28.78 3.34
CA PRO A 276 -12.18 -28.26 1.99
C PRO A 276 -10.79 -27.70 1.69
N LEU A 277 -10.24 -28.06 0.52
CA LEU A 277 -9.02 -27.51 -0.03
C LEU A 277 -9.35 -26.58 -1.19
N SER A 278 -8.96 -25.33 -1.07
CA SER A 278 -9.06 -24.34 -2.15
C SER A 278 -7.67 -23.98 -2.65
N THR A 279 -7.52 -23.97 -3.97
CA THR A 279 -6.29 -23.48 -4.63
C THR A 279 -6.72 -22.49 -5.72
N VAL A 280 -6.18 -21.27 -5.67
CA VAL A 280 -6.57 -20.19 -6.58
C VAL A 280 -5.34 -19.50 -7.15
N HIS A 281 -5.33 -19.30 -8.47
CA HIS A 281 -4.34 -18.53 -9.20
C HIS A 281 -5.01 -17.33 -9.86
N LEU A 282 -4.50 -16.14 -9.63
CA LEU A 282 -5.08 -14.87 -10.07
C LEU A 282 -4.05 -14.04 -10.84
N PRO A 283 -3.77 -14.34 -12.12
CA PRO A 283 -3.01 -13.44 -12.98
C PRO A 283 -3.85 -12.24 -13.40
N LYS A 284 -3.23 -11.05 -13.42
CA LYS A 284 -3.82 -9.80 -13.91
C LYS A 284 -2.79 -8.96 -14.61
N LEU A 285 -3.11 -8.50 -15.80
CA LEU A 285 -2.33 -7.52 -16.55
C LEU A 285 -3.21 -6.31 -16.82
N SER A 286 -2.72 -5.12 -16.53
CA SER A 286 -3.40 -3.86 -16.83
C SER A 286 -2.45 -2.93 -17.55
N ILE A 287 -2.85 -2.45 -18.71
CA ILE A 287 -2.14 -1.46 -19.49
C ILE A 287 -3.04 -0.22 -19.58
N ASN A 288 -2.49 0.94 -19.25
CA ASN A 288 -3.22 2.20 -19.26
C ASN A 288 -2.44 3.27 -19.98
N TYR A 289 -3.09 3.89 -20.97
CA TYR A 289 -2.64 5.10 -21.63
C TYR A 289 -3.51 6.26 -21.15
N LEU A 290 -2.91 7.27 -20.56
CA LEU A 290 -3.60 8.45 -20.06
C LEU A 290 -3.01 9.71 -20.68
N ARG A 291 -3.85 10.47 -21.38
CA ARG A 291 -3.59 11.85 -21.77
C ARG A 291 -4.51 12.78 -21.00
N ASN A 292 -3.92 13.60 -20.13
CA ASN A 292 -4.65 14.50 -19.23
C ASN A 292 -4.15 15.94 -19.41
N ALA A 293 -4.73 16.63 -20.40
CA ALA A 293 -4.42 18.02 -20.71
C ALA A 293 -5.60 18.93 -20.35
N SER A 294 -5.36 20.24 -20.25
CA SER A 294 -6.40 21.22 -19.91
C SER A 294 -7.56 21.28 -20.91
N LYS A 295 -7.33 20.93 -22.18
CA LYS A 295 -8.33 20.96 -23.26
C LYS A 295 -8.69 19.57 -23.80
N ALA A 296 -8.04 18.51 -23.34
CA ALA A 296 -8.28 17.15 -23.84
C ALA A 296 -8.00 16.12 -22.75
N TYR A 297 -8.90 15.17 -22.60
CA TYR A 297 -8.76 14.04 -21.71
C TYR A 297 -9.02 12.74 -22.48
N LEU A 298 -8.09 11.81 -22.42
CA LEU A 298 -8.22 10.47 -22.98
C LEU A 298 -7.62 9.48 -21.99
N ASN A 299 -8.40 8.48 -21.60
CA ASN A 299 -7.97 7.42 -20.71
C ASN A 299 -8.38 6.06 -21.31
N GLU A 300 -7.41 5.34 -21.83
CA GLU A 300 -7.62 4.00 -22.37
C GLU A 300 -6.99 2.98 -21.45
N LYS A 301 -7.78 2.01 -21.04
CA LYS A 301 -7.34 0.96 -20.12
C LYS A 301 -7.72 -0.42 -20.65
N PHE A 302 -6.71 -1.23 -20.85
CA PHE A 302 -6.85 -2.64 -21.16
C PHE A 302 -6.58 -3.45 -19.91
N VAL A 303 -7.44 -4.43 -19.59
CA VAL A 303 -7.28 -5.32 -18.42
C VAL A 303 -7.55 -6.76 -18.84
N LEU A 304 -6.57 -7.61 -18.61
CA LEU A 304 -6.68 -9.07 -18.72
C LEU A 304 -6.64 -9.65 -17.31
N LYS A 305 -7.61 -10.51 -16.99
CA LYS A 305 -7.66 -11.23 -15.71
C LYS A 305 -7.94 -12.70 -15.98
N GLY A 306 -7.30 -13.57 -15.18
CA GLY A 306 -7.58 -15.00 -15.12
C GLY A 306 -7.92 -15.41 -13.70
N VAL A 307 -8.69 -16.50 -13.58
CA VAL A 307 -8.96 -17.21 -12.33
C VAL A 307 -8.85 -18.69 -12.66
N PHE A 308 -7.97 -19.41 -11.99
CA PHE A 308 -7.73 -20.83 -12.21
C PHE A 308 -7.68 -21.57 -10.89
#